data_e174a45029fc3f59962f36ed772f063b
#
_entry.id   e174a45029fc3f59962f36ed772f063b
#
_cell.length_a   1.000
_cell.length_b   1.000
_cell.length_c   1.000
_cell.angle_alpha   90.00
_cell.angle_beta   90.00
_cell.angle_gamma   90.00
#
_symmetry.space_group_name_H-M   'P 1'
#
loop_
_entity.id
_entity.type
_entity.pdbx_description
1 polymer ?
#
loop_
_entity_poly.entity_id
_entity_poly.type
_entity_poly.pdbx_seq_one_letter_code
_entity_poly.pdbx_strand_id
1 'polypeptide(L)'
;MRRRDIFDLMFTLRGGIGRNHYGLLHEGLFSRAIAGSKLLIETYHNVVCAALDFVCDAPVAPNEDPIPSESRLAFFNETRHSYGRTAFLCSGGAALGFYHVGVVKALMLNGLMPRVLGGSSAGSIVTAIIATRTDEECFRDFFNVKGTDAPGHSGKISTDFFRPVGYAASSQGGGDDEAVDLESSEKVRCKGLFQLFFPLSLRKVASSIGTSWKPKHFLRKDTLHLENCLRANIGDFTFQEAFDRTGRILNITVSSPSGADPPRLLNYLTSPHVLIWSAALASSSLPGVFEANRLIVKDADGTEHYESTSAMAFQDGSMTADLPMQQLSEMFNINHFLVSQVSNCI
;
A
#
# COMPACT_ATOMS: atom_id res chain seq x y z
N MET A 1 -0.59 -28.94 34.77
CA MET A 1 -1.89 -28.46 34.34
C MET A 1 -2.59 -29.62 33.61
N ARG A 2 -3.86 -29.89 33.89
CA ARG A 2 -4.56 -31.03 33.31
C ARG A 2 -5.03 -30.73 31.90
N ARG A 3 -5.14 -31.73 31.02
CA ARG A 3 -5.67 -31.61 29.65
C ARG A 3 -7.03 -30.87 29.64
N ARG A 4 -7.88 -31.12 30.61
CA ARG A 4 -9.18 -30.43 30.77
C ARG A 4 -9.01 -28.92 30.96
N ASP A 5 -8.03 -28.51 31.73
CA ASP A 5 -7.78 -27.08 32.00
C ASP A 5 -7.40 -26.31 30.72
N ILE A 6 -6.71 -26.98 29.77
CA ILE A 6 -6.32 -26.38 28.48
C ILE A 6 -7.53 -26.25 27.56
N PHE A 7 -8.43 -27.25 27.52
CA PHE A 7 -9.67 -27.15 26.75
C PHE A 7 -10.59 -26.07 27.31
N ASP A 8 -10.69 -25.92 28.62
CA ASP A 8 -11.46 -24.88 29.30
C ASP A 8 -10.86 -23.49 28.99
N LEU A 9 -9.53 -23.38 28.91
CA LEU A 9 -8.84 -22.15 28.47
C LEU A 9 -9.14 -21.83 27.01
N MET A 10 -9.03 -22.83 26.10
CA MET A 10 -9.38 -22.65 24.68
C MET A 10 -10.83 -22.22 24.50
N PHE A 11 -11.76 -22.79 25.26
CA PHE A 11 -13.17 -22.39 25.25
C PHE A 11 -13.36 -20.94 25.71
N THR A 12 -12.71 -20.56 26.80
CA THR A 12 -12.76 -19.18 27.33
C THR A 12 -12.19 -18.17 26.32
N LEU A 13 -11.06 -18.49 25.69
CA LEU A 13 -10.44 -17.66 24.68
C LEU A 13 -11.33 -17.50 23.44
N ARG A 14 -11.99 -18.56 22.96
CA ARG A 14 -12.95 -18.46 21.84
C ARG A 14 -14.06 -17.46 22.10
N GLY A 15 -14.59 -17.43 23.32
CA GLY A 15 -15.63 -16.49 23.72
C GLY A 15 -15.15 -15.08 24.02
N GLY A 16 -13.86 -14.93 24.35
CA GLY A 16 -13.27 -13.68 24.82
C GLY A 16 -12.44 -12.90 23.78
N ILE A 17 -12.06 -13.51 22.67
CA ILE A 17 -11.20 -12.87 21.67
C ILE A 17 -12.04 -12.23 20.56
N GLY A 18 -12.12 -10.91 20.57
CA GLY A 18 -12.76 -10.10 19.54
C GLY A 18 -12.20 -8.69 19.55
N ARG A 19 -12.09 -8.05 18.37
CA ARG A 19 -11.47 -6.71 18.26
C ARG A 19 -12.20 -5.64 19.06
N ASN A 20 -13.52 -5.68 19.07
CA ASN A 20 -14.34 -4.72 19.82
C ASN A 20 -15.00 -5.36 21.05
N HIS A 21 -14.38 -6.41 21.59
CA HIS A 21 -14.87 -7.03 22.81
C HIS A 21 -14.66 -6.08 23.98
N TYR A 22 -15.61 -6.04 24.90
CA TYR A 22 -15.57 -5.16 26.11
C TYR A 22 -15.38 -3.67 25.80
N GLY A 23 -15.72 -3.20 24.60
CA GLY A 23 -15.57 -1.81 24.21
C GLY A 23 -14.12 -1.36 23.95
N LEU A 24 -13.22 -2.28 23.59
CA LEU A 24 -11.80 -2.00 23.32
C LEU A 24 -11.56 -0.96 22.19
N LEU A 25 -12.52 -0.81 21.27
CA LEU A 25 -12.49 0.18 20.19
C LEU A 25 -13.46 1.35 20.40
N HIS A 26 -14.00 1.51 21.63
CA HIS A 26 -14.93 2.58 21.91
C HIS A 26 -14.26 3.95 21.78
N GLU A 27 -14.86 4.86 21.00
CA GLU A 27 -14.33 6.21 20.75
C GLU A 27 -14.06 7.02 22.04
N GLY A 28 -14.85 6.81 23.09
CA GLY A 28 -14.68 7.45 24.40
C GLY A 28 -13.33 7.17 25.07
N LEU A 29 -12.61 6.12 24.65
CA LEU A 29 -11.26 5.84 25.15
C LEU A 29 -10.24 6.91 24.72
N PHE A 30 -10.51 7.60 23.61
CA PHE A 30 -9.59 8.56 22.99
C PHE A 30 -10.14 10.00 23.00
N SER A 31 -11.39 10.23 23.38
CA SER A 31 -12.02 11.56 23.36
C SER A 31 -11.43 12.54 24.38
N ARG A 32 -10.91 12.04 25.52
CA ARG A 32 -10.31 12.87 26.58
C ARG A 32 -8.80 12.70 26.69
N ALA A 33 -8.26 11.55 26.29
CA ALA A 33 -6.84 11.24 26.32
C ALA A 33 -6.45 10.63 24.97
N ILE A 34 -6.08 11.51 24.02
CA ILE A 34 -5.74 11.16 22.63
C ILE A 34 -4.46 10.32 22.58
N ALA A 35 -3.52 10.61 23.49
CA ALA A 35 -2.25 9.91 23.59
C ALA A 35 -2.05 9.33 24.99
N GLY A 36 -1.07 8.46 25.16
CA GLY A 36 -0.70 7.84 26.41
C GLY A 36 -1.21 6.40 26.54
N SER A 37 -0.65 5.72 27.53
CA SER A 37 -0.90 4.31 27.81
C SER A 37 -2.34 4.07 28.26
N LYS A 38 -2.93 2.98 27.81
CA LYS A 38 -4.20 2.42 28.27
C LYS A 38 -3.90 1.16 29.07
N LEU A 39 -3.28 1.32 30.23
CA LEU A 39 -2.67 0.25 31.02
C LEU A 39 -3.55 -1.00 31.19
N LEU A 40 -4.86 -0.82 31.43
CA LEU A 40 -5.77 -1.96 31.57
C LEU A 40 -5.92 -2.73 30.26
N ILE A 41 -6.00 -2.02 29.13
CA ILE A 41 -6.09 -2.62 27.78
C ILE A 41 -4.79 -3.34 27.44
N GLU A 42 -3.66 -2.73 27.72
CA GLU A 42 -2.33 -3.34 27.50
C GLU A 42 -2.17 -4.60 28.35
N THR A 43 -2.57 -4.55 29.62
CA THR A 43 -2.55 -5.71 30.51
C THR A 43 -3.44 -6.83 29.99
N TYR A 44 -4.65 -6.49 29.51
CA TYR A 44 -5.57 -7.47 28.92
C TYR A 44 -4.94 -8.13 27.69
N HIS A 45 -4.38 -7.36 26.77
CA HIS A 45 -3.72 -7.90 25.59
C HIS A 45 -2.55 -8.81 25.95
N ASN A 46 -1.71 -8.41 26.90
CA ASN A 46 -0.58 -9.21 27.33
C ASN A 46 -1.02 -10.55 27.94
N VAL A 47 -2.09 -10.56 28.76
CA VAL A 47 -2.65 -11.79 29.33
C VAL A 47 -3.23 -12.69 28.24
N VAL A 48 -3.94 -12.12 27.26
CA VAL A 48 -4.50 -12.91 26.14
C VAL A 48 -3.39 -13.49 25.27
N CYS A 49 -2.36 -12.72 24.95
CA CYS A 49 -1.20 -13.22 24.20
C CYS A 49 -0.50 -14.36 24.94
N ALA A 50 -0.21 -14.17 26.23
CA ALA A 50 0.40 -15.20 27.05
C ALA A 50 -0.47 -16.48 27.15
N ALA A 51 -1.79 -16.34 27.18
CA ALA A 51 -2.71 -17.46 27.18
C ALA A 51 -2.72 -18.22 25.83
N LEU A 52 -2.63 -17.49 24.72
CA LEU A 52 -2.50 -18.08 23.38
C LEU A 52 -1.16 -18.83 23.21
N ASP A 53 -0.06 -18.21 23.63
CA ASP A 53 1.26 -18.84 23.63
C ASP A 53 1.26 -20.11 24.50
N PHE A 54 0.61 -20.04 25.66
CA PHE A 54 0.46 -21.22 26.52
C PHE A 54 -0.32 -22.34 25.86
N VAL A 55 -1.42 -22.06 25.13
CA VAL A 55 -2.18 -23.08 24.38
C VAL A 55 -1.31 -23.68 23.25
N CYS A 56 -0.50 -22.84 22.59
CA CYS A 56 0.42 -23.26 21.54
C CYS A 56 1.45 -24.27 22.06
N ASP A 57 2.10 -23.94 23.16
CA ASP A 57 3.26 -24.66 23.70
C ASP A 57 2.91 -25.54 24.91
N ALA A 58 1.61 -25.75 25.16
CA ALA A 58 1.13 -26.44 26.36
C ALA A 58 1.86 -27.78 26.59
N PRO A 59 2.56 -27.91 27.72
CA PRO A 59 3.22 -29.16 28.08
C PRO A 59 2.18 -30.22 28.40
N VAL A 60 2.47 -31.45 27.98
CA VAL A 60 1.65 -32.62 28.31
C VAL A 60 2.10 -33.16 29.66
N ALA A 61 1.16 -33.38 30.56
CA ALA A 61 1.48 -34.06 31.82
C ALA A 61 1.95 -35.51 31.52
N PRO A 62 2.87 -36.07 32.32
CA PRO A 62 3.51 -37.35 32.04
C PRO A 62 2.56 -38.54 31.86
N ASN A 63 1.32 -38.42 32.32
CA ASN A 63 0.30 -39.49 32.31
C ASN A 63 -0.97 -39.12 31.51
N GLU A 64 -0.91 -38.05 30.70
CA GLU A 64 -2.04 -37.61 29.90
C GLU A 64 -1.68 -37.64 28.41
N ASP A 65 -2.64 -38.00 27.55
CA ASP A 65 -2.45 -37.90 26.11
C ASP A 65 -2.27 -36.44 25.67
N PRO A 66 -1.36 -36.17 24.74
CA PRO A 66 -1.17 -34.82 24.19
C PRO A 66 -2.46 -34.34 23.53
N ILE A 67 -2.70 -33.02 23.61
CA ILE A 67 -3.75 -32.40 22.81
C ILE A 67 -3.41 -32.65 21.33
N PRO A 68 -4.31 -33.20 20.52
CA PRO A 68 -4.04 -33.43 19.11
C PRO A 68 -3.65 -32.17 18.40
N SER A 69 -2.61 -32.19 17.59
CA SER A 69 -2.14 -31.04 16.79
C SER A 69 -3.26 -30.44 15.93
N GLU A 70 -4.14 -31.32 15.43
CA GLU A 70 -5.32 -30.90 14.66
C GLU A 70 -6.29 -30.03 15.48
N SER A 71 -6.52 -30.39 16.74
CA SER A 71 -7.40 -29.59 17.64
C SER A 71 -6.81 -28.22 17.94
N ARG A 72 -5.49 -28.12 18.11
CA ARG A 72 -4.78 -26.84 18.27
C ARG A 72 -4.86 -26.01 17.00
N LEU A 73 -4.58 -26.63 15.85
CA LEU A 73 -4.65 -25.97 14.56
C LEU A 73 -6.07 -25.45 14.27
N ALA A 74 -7.08 -26.25 14.52
CA ALA A 74 -8.49 -25.85 14.39
C ALA A 74 -8.80 -24.66 15.28
N PHE A 75 -8.41 -24.70 16.56
CA PHE A 75 -8.59 -23.57 17.49
C PHE A 75 -7.95 -22.28 16.98
N PHE A 76 -6.70 -22.31 16.55
CA PHE A 76 -6.01 -21.11 16.05
C PHE A 76 -6.62 -20.61 14.73
N ASN A 77 -7.05 -21.50 13.83
CA ASN A 77 -7.71 -21.10 12.60
C ASN A 77 -9.07 -20.42 12.87
N GLU A 78 -9.88 -20.99 13.77
CA GLU A 78 -11.16 -20.42 14.17
C GLU A 78 -10.99 -19.07 14.87
N THR A 79 -10.05 -18.97 15.81
CA THR A 79 -9.75 -17.75 16.54
C THR A 79 -9.23 -16.64 15.60
N ARG A 80 -8.33 -16.99 14.69
CA ARG A 80 -7.84 -16.08 13.66
C ARG A 80 -8.96 -15.61 12.74
N HIS A 81 -9.87 -16.50 12.35
CA HIS A 81 -11.01 -16.14 11.51
C HIS A 81 -11.96 -15.20 12.25
N SER A 82 -12.30 -15.51 13.50
CA SER A 82 -13.17 -14.67 14.34
C SER A 82 -12.56 -13.30 14.63
N TYR A 83 -11.26 -13.23 14.90
CA TYR A 83 -10.56 -11.97 15.15
C TYR A 83 -10.43 -11.11 13.87
N GLY A 84 -10.33 -11.75 12.70
CA GLY A 84 -10.15 -11.11 11.42
C GLY A 84 -8.74 -10.54 11.19
N ARG A 85 -8.58 -9.82 10.08
CA ARG A 85 -7.31 -9.22 9.69
C ARG A 85 -7.37 -7.71 9.67
N THR A 86 -6.17 -7.10 9.70
CA THR A 86 -5.99 -5.67 9.46
C THR A 86 -5.45 -5.44 8.06
N ALA A 87 -5.99 -4.44 7.34
CA ALA A 87 -5.41 -3.93 6.12
C ALA A 87 -4.92 -2.50 6.31
N PHE A 88 -3.84 -2.14 5.62
CA PHE A 88 -3.36 -0.78 5.47
C PHE A 88 -3.70 -0.27 4.08
N LEU A 89 -4.40 0.86 4.00
CA LEU A 89 -4.88 1.44 2.76
C LEU A 89 -4.30 2.83 2.56
N CYS A 90 -3.82 3.10 1.34
CA CYS A 90 -3.34 4.41 0.91
C CYS A 90 -4.28 4.98 -0.14
N SER A 91 -4.83 6.16 0.11
CA SER A 91 -5.70 6.87 -0.85
C SER A 91 -4.92 7.38 -2.06
N GLY A 92 -5.64 7.69 -3.15
CA GLY A 92 -5.12 8.54 -4.20
C GLY A 92 -4.80 9.95 -3.67
N GLY A 93 -4.09 10.75 -4.46
CA GLY A 93 -3.75 12.11 -4.05
C GLY A 93 -2.59 12.72 -4.82
N ALA A 94 -2.25 12.19 -5.98
CA ALA A 94 -1.16 12.66 -6.83
C ALA A 94 0.16 12.89 -6.04
N ALA A 95 0.78 14.07 -6.13
CA ALA A 95 2.01 14.38 -5.42
C ALA A 95 1.90 14.30 -3.88
N LEU A 96 0.70 14.47 -3.32
CA LEU A 96 0.49 14.34 -1.87
C LEU A 96 0.66 12.90 -1.37
N GLY A 97 0.63 11.91 -2.27
CA GLY A 97 0.89 10.51 -1.95
C GLY A 97 2.26 10.26 -1.29
N PHE A 98 3.22 11.17 -1.43
CA PHE A 98 4.49 11.07 -0.70
C PHE A 98 4.34 11.12 0.83
N TYR A 99 3.28 11.71 1.35
CA TYR A 99 3.02 11.70 2.79
C TYR A 99 2.74 10.28 3.34
N HIS A 100 2.24 9.36 2.51
CA HIS A 100 2.08 7.96 2.89
C HIS A 100 3.39 7.31 3.32
N VAL A 101 4.51 7.71 2.73
CA VAL A 101 5.85 7.18 3.04
C VAL A 101 6.21 7.38 4.51
N GLY A 102 5.85 8.55 5.07
CA GLY A 102 6.07 8.84 6.50
C GLY A 102 5.25 7.93 7.41
N VAL A 103 3.97 7.69 7.04
CA VAL A 103 3.08 6.78 7.79
C VAL A 103 3.61 5.35 7.73
N VAL A 104 3.98 4.86 6.54
CA VAL A 104 4.56 3.54 6.35
C VAL A 104 5.83 3.36 7.18
N LYS A 105 6.75 4.34 7.13
CA LYS A 105 7.96 4.32 7.93
C LYS A 105 7.67 4.18 9.43
N ALA A 106 6.70 4.96 9.94
CA ALA A 106 6.31 4.89 11.34
C ALA A 106 5.72 3.53 11.72
N LEU A 107 4.85 2.97 10.89
CA LEU A 107 4.28 1.64 11.11
C LEU A 107 5.35 0.54 11.09
N MET A 108 6.28 0.57 10.13
CA MET A 108 7.34 -0.42 10.03
C MET A 108 8.33 -0.34 11.20
N LEU A 109 8.73 0.88 11.60
CA LEU A 109 9.63 1.08 12.75
C LEU A 109 9.06 0.55 14.08
N ASN A 110 7.72 0.52 14.19
CA ASN A 110 7.03 0.02 15.39
C ASN A 110 6.53 -1.42 15.24
N GLY A 111 6.86 -2.12 14.14
CA GLY A 111 6.39 -3.49 13.89
C GLY A 111 4.88 -3.62 13.71
N LEU A 112 4.21 -2.53 13.32
CA LEU A 112 2.74 -2.43 13.19
C LEU A 112 2.26 -2.51 11.73
N MET A 113 3.15 -2.77 10.77
CA MET A 113 2.77 -2.80 9.36
C MET A 113 1.91 -4.02 9.03
N PRO A 114 0.65 -3.85 8.59
CA PRO A 114 -0.19 -4.97 8.20
C PRO A 114 0.35 -5.69 6.96
N ARG A 115 0.06 -6.97 6.85
CA ARG A 115 0.43 -7.77 5.65
C ARG A 115 -0.47 -7.53 4.45
N VAL A 116 -1.72 -7.09 4.67
CA VAL A 116 -2.64 -6.75 3.59
C VAL A 116 -2.52 -5.25 3.32
N LEU A 117 -2.12 -4.93 2.10
CA LEU A 117 -1.88 -3.58 1.62
C LEU A 117 -2.85 -3.27 0.50
N GLY A 118 -3.35 -2.06 0.44
CA GLY A 118 -4.17 -1.62 -0.67
C GLY A 118 -3.89 -0.16 -1.03
N GLY A 119 -4.00 0.15 -2.30
CA GLY A 119 -3.81 1.51 -2.77
C GLY A 119 -4.47 1.78 -4.11
N SER A 120 -4.80 3.04 -4.33
CA SER A 120 -5.26 3.56 -5.61
C SER A 120 -4.43 4.77 -6.02
N SER A 121 -4.23 4.99 -7.32
CA SER A 121 -3.46 6.10 -7.84
C SER A 121 -2.07 6.21 -7.15
N ALA A 122 -1.70 7.38 -6.61
CA ALA A 122 -0.45 7.55 -5.87
C ALA A 122 -0.26 6.56 -4.70
N GLY A 123 -1.35 6.18 -4.02
CA GLY A 123 -1.33 5.16 -2.98
C GLY A 123 -0.93 3.79 -3.50
N SER A 124 -1.32 3.43 -4.74
CA SER A 124 -0.90 2.18 -5.39
C SER A 124 0.61 2.14 -5.63
N ILE A 125 1.22 3.26 -5.98
CA ILE A 125 2.67 3.36 -6.18
C ILE A 125 3.42 3.06 -4.88
N VAL A 126 3.02 3.71 -3.79
CA VAL A 126 3.68 3.53 -2.48
C VAL A 126 3.52 2.09 -1.99
N THR A 127 2.30 1.55 -2.06
CA THR A 127 2.03 0.17 -1.61
C THR A 127 2.71 -0.88 -2.50
N ALA A 128 2.83 -0.65 -3.81
CA ALA A 128 3.55 -1.51 -4.74
C ALA A 128 5.06 -1.57 -4.42
N ILE A 129 5.69 -0.41 -4.17
CA ILE A 129 7.11 -0.34 -3.80
C ILE A 129 7.37 -1.14 -2.52
N ILE A 130 6.48 -1.07 -1.53
CA ILE A 130 6.62 -1.79 -0.27
C ILE A 130 6.35 -3.27 -0.44
N ALA A 131 5.33 -3.63 -1.23
CA ALA A 131 4.94 -5.02 -1.41
C ALA A 131 5.99 -5.86 -2.16
N THR A 132 6.83 -5.22 -2.99
CA THR A 132 7.90 -5.88 -3.75
C THR A 132 9.22 -5.97 -3.02
N ARG A 133 9.33 -5.44 -1.80
CA ARG A 133 10.57 -5.39 -0.99
C ARG A 133 10.39 -6.06 0.36
N THR A 134 11.47 -6.68 0.85
CA THR A 134 11.53 -7.15 2.26
C THR A 134 11.61 -5.95 3.21
N ASP A 135 11.48 -6.20 4.52
CA ASP A 135 11.59 -5.13 5.52
C ASP A 135 12.98 -4.48 5.49
N GLU A 136 14.04 -5.28 5.38
CA GLU A 136 15.43 -4.79 5.29
C GLU A 136 15.64 -3.93 4.03
N GLU A 137 15.09 -4.35 2.90
CA GLU A 137 15.17 -3.59 1.65
C GLU A 137 14.39 -2.27 1.75
N CYS A 138 13.23 -2.27 2.39
CA CYS A 138 12.47 -1.04 2.64
C CYS A 138 13.27 -0.06 3.49
N PHE A 139 13.92 -0.52 4.57
CA PHE A 139 14.74 0.35 5.41
C PHE A 139 15.99 0.86 4.69
N ARG A 140 16.64 0.01 3.91
CA ARG A 140 17.85 0.37 3.18
C ARG A 140 17.57 1.31 2.00
N ASP A 141 16.57 0.98 1.17
CA ASP A 141 16.40 1.60 -0.15
C ASP A 141 15.33 2.67 -0.17
N PHE A 142 14.29 2.54 0.67
CA PHE A 142 13.14 3.42 0.65
C PHE A 142 13.17 4.49 1.75
N PHE A 143 13.65 4.16 2.95
CA PHE A 143 13.66 5.09 4.07
C PHE A 143 15.04 5.66 4.39
N ASN A 144 16.09 5.19 3.73
CA ASN A 144 17.45 5.65 4.03
C ASN A 144 17.66 7.07 3.51
N VAL A 145 17.64 8.03 4.41
CA VAL A 145 17.85 9.46 4.13
C VAL A 145 19.34 9.82 4.12
N LYS A 146 20.24 8.97 4.62
CA LYS A 146 21.70 9.22 4.61
C LYS A 146 22.47 7.92 4.55
N GLY A 147 23.09 7.70 3.42
CA GLY A 147 24.36 7.05 3.20
C GLY A 147 24.77 5.90 4.11
N THR A 148 24.46 4.68 3.70
CA THR A 148 25.44 3.60 3.73
C THR A 148 25.68 3.26 2.28
N ASP A 149 26.67 3.94 1.70
CA ASP A 149 27.18 3.63 0.37
C ASP A 149 27.89 2.28 0.43
N ALA A 150 27.13 1.19 0.32
CA ALA A 150 27.71 -0.08 -0.06
C ALA A 150 27.97 0.01 -1.55
N PRO A 151 29.22 -0.14 -2.03
CA PRO A 151 29.55 -0.06 -3.44
C PRO A 151 28.85 -1.22 -4.17
N GLY A 152 27.94 -0.91 -5.08
CA GLY A 152 27.35 -1.87 -6.02
C GLY A 152 25.84 -1.94 -6.14
N HIS A 153 25.05 -1.27 -5.30
CA HIS A 153 23.60 -1.23 -5.46
C HIS A 153 23.10 0.21 -5.47
N SER A 154 22.84 0.71 -6.68
CA SER A 154 22.11 1.95 -6.90
C SER A 154 20.62 1.74 -6.61
N GLY A 155 20.27 1.49 -5.33
CA GLY A 155 18.90 1.23 -4.88
C GLY A 155 18.10 2.47 -4.54
N LYS A 156 18.50 3.65 -4.99
CA LYS A 156 17.75 4.88 -4.71
C LYS A 156 16.46 4.88 -5.52
N ILE A 157 15.34 4.94 -4.80
CA ILE A 157 14.03 5.16 -5.41
C ILE A 157 14.04 6.51 -6.09
N SER A 158 13.77 6.52 -7.39
CA SER A 158 13.58 7.74 -8.15
C SER A 158 12.26 8.39 -7.72
N THR A 159 12.31 9.61 -7.21
CA THR A 159 11.13 10.40 -6.86
C THR A 159 10.59 11.22 -8.03
N ASP A 160 11.11 10.98 -9.23
CA ASP A 160 10.77 11.77 -10.44
C ASP A 160 9.42 11.40 -11.07
N PHE A 161 8.58 10.61 -10.39
CA PHE A 161 7.27 10.15 -10.88
C PHE A 161 6.37 11.25 -11.45
N PHE A 162 6.46 12.45 -10.90
CA PHE A 162 5.58 13.56 -11.25
C PHE A 162 6.34 14.73 -11.90
N ARG A 163 7.56 14.51 -12.39
CA ARG A 163 8.34 15.54 -13.07
C ARG A 163 7.87 15.66 -14.51
N PRO A 164 7.32 16.79 -14.96
CA PRO A 164 6.93 16.97 -16.35
C PRO A 164 8.12 16.82 -17.29
N VAL A 165 7.95 16.07 -18.37
CA VAL A 165 8.96 15.90 -19.41
C VAL A 165 9.10 17.25 -20.15
N GLY A 166 10.04 18.06 -19.78
CA GLY A 166 10.28 19.38 -20.37
C GLY A 166 11.01 20.34 -19.43
N TYR A 167 11.06 20.01 -18.16
CA TYR A 167 11.73 20.83 -17.14
C TYR A 167 13.22 20.46 -16.94
N ALA A 168 13.77 19.51 -17.71
CA ALA A 168 15.13 19.00 -17.52
C ALA A 168 16.22 19.76 -18.29
N ALA A 169 15.92 20.86 -18.96
CA ALA A 169 16.85 21.44 -19.93
C ALA A 169 17.65 22.67 -19.47
N SER A 170 17.65 23.04 -18.18
CA SER A 170 18.37 24.26 -17.77
C SER A 170 19.46 24.08 -16.71
N SER A 171 19.94 22.86 -16.44
CA SER A 171 21.02 22.67 -15.47
C SER A 171 22.13 21.68 -15.92
N GLN A 172 22.48 21.71 -17.22
CA GLN A 172 23.77 21.20 -17.67
C GLN A 172 24.54 22.33 -18.35
N GLY A 173 25.35 23.00 -17.60
CA GLY A 173 26.29 23.99 -18.08
C GLY A 173 27.15 24.52 -16.96
N GLY A 174 28.36 23.94 -16.84
CA GLY A 174 29.56 24.60 -16.34
C GLY A 174 29.72 24.76 -14.82
N GLY A 175 30.68 24.07 -14.31
CA GLY A 175 31.75 24.35 -13.36
C GLY A 175 31.51 25.30 -12.18
N ASP A 176 32.10 24.85 -11.10
CA ASP A 176 32.59 25.54 -9.91
C ASP A 176 31.72 25.48 -8.65
N ASP A 177 32.38 24.93 -7.65
CA ASP A 177 31.98 24.77 -6.26
C ASP A 177 31.57 26.10 -5.60
N GLU A 178 30.25 26.30 -5.39
CA GLU A 178 29.77 27.17 -4.34
C GLU A 178 28.61 26.49 -3.59
N ALA A 179 28.79 26.40 -2.28
CA ALA A 179 27.79 25.88 -1.34
C ALA A 179 26.49 26.67 -1.44
N VAL A 180 25.53 26.17 -2.22
CA VAL A 180 24.21 26.75 -2.37
C VAL A 180 23.34 26.30 -1.18
N ASP A 181 22.91 27.28 -0.40
CA ASP A 181 21.97 27.16 0.71
C ASP A 181 20.78 26.25 0.38
N LEU A 182 20.71 25.11 1.05
CA LEU A 182 19.68 24.07 0.86
C LEU A 182 18.25 24.56 1.16
N GLU A 183 18.09 25.60 1.95
CA GLU A 183 16.76 26.16 2.30
C GLU A 183 16.06 26.92 1.17
N SER A 184 16.80 27.54 0.28
CA SER A 184 16.21 28.29 -0.84
C SER A 184 15.75 27.38 -1.99
N SER A 185 16.43 26.25 -2.17
CA SER A 185 16.13 25.25 -3.22
C SER A 185 14.85 24.45 -2.91
N GLU A 186 14.56 24.13 -1.65
CA GLU A 186 13.32 23.43 -1.26
C GLU A 186 12.07 24.32 -1.41
N LYS A 187 12.16 25.62 -1.06
CA LYS A 187 11.03 26.55 -1.21
C LYS A 187 10.63 26.79 -2.67
N VAL A 188 11.58 26.76 -3.60
CA VAL A 188 11.30 26.90 -5.04
C VAL A 188 10.75 25.59 -5.62
N ARG A 189 11.26 24.43 -5.18
CA ARG A 189 10.75 23.11 -5.59
C ARG A 189 9.30 22.89 -5.16
N CYS A 190 8.96 23.22 -3.91
CA CYS A 190 7.59 23.09 -3.42
C CYS A 190 6.61 24.06 -4.11
N LYS A 191 7.02 25.28 -4.44
CA LYS A 191 6.13 26.23 -5.13
C LYS A 191 5.79 25.79 -6.57
N GLY A 192 6.74 25.22 -7.31
CA GLY A 192 6.49 24.72 -8.66
C GLY A 192 5.57 23.50 -8.69
N LEU A 193 5.77 22.57 -7.77
CA LEU A 193 4.94 21.35 -7.64
C LEU A 193 3.51 21.68 -7.14
N PHE A 194 3.40 22.64 -6.22
CA PHE A 194 2.14 23.07 -5.64
C PHE A 194 1.25 23.81 -6.66
N GLN A 195 1.85 24.53 -7.61
CA GLN A 195 1.11 25.22 -8.67
C GLN A 195 0.56 24.30 -9.76
N LEU A 196 1.16 23.11 -9.96
CA LEU A 196 0.70 22.16 -10.98
C LEU A 196 -0.47 21.28 -10.53
N PHE A 197 -0.64 21.06 -9.22
CA PHE A 197 -1.61 20.10 -8.70
C PHE A 197 -2.73 20.69 -7.83
N PHE A 198 -2.71 22.00 -7.56
CA PHE A 198 -3.85 22.64 -6.92
C PHE A 198 -4.91 22.99 -7.97
N PRO A 199 -6.18 22.66 -7.74
CA PRO A 199 -7.25 23.11 -8.60
C PRO A 199 -7.47 24.62 -8.39
N LEU A 200 -6.59 25.43 -8.92
CA LEU A 200 -6.95 26.79 -9.26
C LEU A 200 -8.03 26.68 -10.32
N SER A 201 -9.27 26.55 -9.80
CA SER A 201 -10.47 26.65 -10.58
C SER A 201 -10.27 26.19 -12.05
N LEU A 202 -10.51 24.93 -12.32
CA LEU A 202 -10.64 24.35 -13.68
C LEU A 202 -11.39 25.29 -14.66
N ARG A 203 -12.17 26.23 -14.14
CA ARG A 203 -12.89 27.26 -14.88
C ARG A 203 -12.00 28.38 -15.45
N LYS A 204 -10.84 28.69 -14.86
CA LYS A 204 -9.92 29.71 -15.38
C LYS A 204 -8.89 29.16 -16.35
N VAL A 205 -8.52 27.89 -16.21
CA VAL A 205 -7.59 27.24 -17.15
C VAL A 205 -8.29 26.92 -18.48
N ALA A 206 -9.55 26.52 -18.45
CA ALA A 206 -10.33 26.26 -19.67
C ALA A 206 -10.62 27.52 -20.50
N SER A 207 -10.63 28.70 -19.90
CA SER A 207 -10.87 29.98 -20.62
C SER A 207 -9.63 30.65 -21.18
N SER A 208 -8.42 30.23 -20.77
CA SER A 208 -7.15 30.83 -21.21
C SER A 208 -6.40 30.03 -22.28
N ILE A 209 -6.87 28.81 -22.61
CA ILE A 209 -6.23 27.94 -23.58
C ILE A 209 -7.03 28.04 -24.91
N GLY A 210 -6.63 29.00 -25.72
CA GLY A 210 -7.10 29.12 -27.09
C GLY A 210 -6.73 27.90 -27.92
N THR A 211 -7.65 27.46 -28.67
CA THR A 211 -7.89 26.44 -29.70
C THR A 211 -6.72 25.81 -30.49
N SER A 212 -5.48 25.75 -30.01
CA SER A 212 -4.37 25.16 -30.77
C SER A 212 -3.53 24.12 -30.03
N TRP A 213 -4.05 23.51 -28.98
CA TRP A 213 -3.31 22.49 -28.23
C TRP A 213 -3.62 21.08 -28.75
N LYS A 214 -2.58 20.35 -29.22
CA LYS A 214 -2.68 18.94 -29.60
C LYS A 214 -2.36 18.07 -28.37
N PRO A 215 -3.35 17.69 -27.54
CA PRO A 215 -3.12 17.08 -26.23
C PRO A 215 -2.48 15.69 -26.30
N LYS A 216 -2.76 14.90 -27.36
CA LYS A 216 -2.36 13.49 -27.43
C LYS A 216 -0.85 13.22 -27.40
N HIS A 217 -0.02 14.09 -27.95
CA HIS A 217 1.42 13.85 -28.02
C HIS A 217 2.15 14.17 -26.70
N PHE A 218 1.61 15.08 -25.91
CA PHE A 218 2.13 15.45 -24.60
C PHE A 218 1.78 14.37 -23.56
N LEU A 219 0.54 13.95 -23.51
CA LEU A 219 0.04 12.91 -22.61
C LEU A 219 0.84 11.59 -22.75
N ARG A 220 1.19 11.21 -23.96
CA ARG A 220 1.96 10.00 -24.22
C ARG A 220 3.39 10.04 -23.68
N LYS A 221 4.06 11.20 -23.73
CA LYS A 221 5.43 11.35 -23.21
C LYS A 221 5.45 11.26 -21.69
N ASP A 222 4.48 11.86 -21.02
CA ASP A 222 4.37 11.81 -19.58
C ASP A 222 3.99 10.41 -19.09
N THR A 223 3.14 9.70 -19.82
CA THR A 223 2.81 8.29 -19.53
C THR A 223 4.05 7.39 -19.65
N LEU A 224 4.86 7.52 -20.69
CA LEU A 224 6.09 6.76 -20.85
C LEU A 224 7.13 7.07 -19.77
N HIS A 225 7.23 8.32 -19.36
CA HIS A 225 8.11 8.69 -18.25
C HIS A 225 7.66 8.04 -16.93
N LEU A 226 6.37 8.10 -16.61
CA LEU A 226 5.80 7.46 -15.42
C LEU A 226 6.02 5.94 -15.47
N GLU A 227 5.77 5.31 -16.61
CA GLU A 227 6.02 3.88 -16.82
C GLU A 227 7.47 3.50 -16.50
N ASN A 228 8.44 4.22 -17.07
CA ASN A 228 9.87 3.97 -16.83
C ASN A 228 10.24 4.15 -15.36
N CYS A 229 9.71 5.18 -14.70
CA CYS A 229 9.91 5.40 -13.27
C CYS A 229 9.30 4.29 -12.41
N LEU A 230 8.10 3.83 -12.73
CA LEU A 230 7.43 2.75 -12.00
C LEU A 230 8.17 1.43 -12.18
N ARG A 231 8.56 1.11 -13.42
CA ARG A 231 9.32 -0.11 -13.73
C ARG A 231 10.68 -0.11 -13.01
N ALA A 232 11.39 1.01 -13.00
CA ALA A 232 12.67 1.15 -12.29
C ALA A 232 12.53 1.01 -10.77
N ASN A 233 11.42 1.48 -10.19
CA ASN A 233 11.22 1.47 -8.74
C ASN A 233 10.56 0.20 -8.21
N ILE A 234 9.65 -0.41 -8.96
CA ILE A 234 8.89 -1.60 -8.54
C ILE A 234 9.58 -2.87 -9.03
N GLY A 235 10.19 -2.82 -10.23
CA GLY A 235 10.74 -3.99 -10.91
C GLY A 235 9.66 -4.80 -11.64
N ASP A 236 10.10 -5.84 -12.35
CA ASP A 236 9.23 -6.70 -13.17
C ASP A 236 8.62 -7.86 -12.35
N PHE A 237 8.10 -7.53 -11.15
CA PHE A 237 7.41 -8.48 -10.28
C PHE A 237 5.93 -8.59 -10.65
N THR A 238 5.42 -9.82 -10.68
CA THR A 238 3.98 -10.09 -10.71
C THR A 238 3.41 -10.04 -9.29
N PHE A 239 2.07 -9.99 -9.15
CA PHE A 239 1.42 -10.05 -7.84
C PHE A 239 1.75 -11.34 -7.09
N GLN A 240 1.85 -12.47 -7.80
CA GLN A 240 2.22 -13.75 -7.19
C GLN A 240 3.67 -13.75 -6.71
N GLU A 241 4.60 -13.33 -7.55
CA GLU A 241 6.03 -13.27 -7.19
C GLU A 241 6.30 -12.36 -5.99
N ALA A 242 5.62 -11.21 -5.92
CA ALA A 242 5.75 -10.30 -4.78
C ALA A 242 5.20 -10.93 -3.49
N PHE A 243 4.06 -11.63 -3.58
CA PHE A 243 3.49 -12.35 -2.45
C PHE A 243 4.41 -13.48 -1.97
N ASP A 244 4.93 -14.29 -2.87
CA ASP A 244 5.83 -15.40 -2.54
C ASP A 244 7.12 -14.90 -1.88
N ARG A 245 7.62 -13.74 -2.34
CA ARG A 245 8.84 -13.12 -1.82
C ARG A 245 8.67 -12.52 -0.43
N THR A 246 7.57 -11.81 -0.19
CA THR A 246 7.42 -10.93 0.99
C THR A 246 6.33 -11.37 1.95
N GLY A 247 5.42 -12.24 1.53
CA GLY A 247 4.20 -12.61 2.26
C GLY A 247 3.19 -11.47 2.39
N ARG A 248 3.39 -10.34 1.71
CA ARG A 248 2.48 -9.19 1.68
C ARG A 248 1.45 -9.35 0.58
N ILE A 249 0.21 -9.08 0.91
CA ILE A 249 -0.93 -9.14 -0.03
C ILE A 249 -1.18 -7.73 -0.55
N LEU A 250 -0.69 -7.46 -1.75
CA LEU A 250 -0.92 -6.19 -2.44
C LEU A 250 -2.25 -6.20 -3.17
N ASN A 251 -2.99 -5.11 -3.04
CA ASN A 251 -4.26 -4.88 -3.73
C ASN A 251 -4.23 -3.51 -4.42
N ILE A 252 -4.47 -3.48 -5.71
CA ILE A 252 -4.52 -2.25 -6.52
C ILE A 252 -5.88 -2.14 -7.17
N THR A 253 -6.54 -0.99 -7.02
CA THR A 253 -7.84 -0.71 -7.65
C THR A 253 -7.64 -0.03 -9.00
N VAL A 254 -8.31 -0.52 -10.02
CA VAL A 254 -8.37 0.09 -11.36
C VAL A 254 -9.81 0.23 -11.82
N SER A 255 -10.11 1.28 -12.58
CA SER A 255 -11.46 1.56 -13.10
C SER A 255 -11.53 1.43 -14.60
N SER A 256 -12.71 1.03 -15.13
CA SER A 256 -12.97 1.05 -16.57
C SER A 256 -13.18 2.48 -17.05
N PRO A 257 -12.63 2.88 -18.21
CA PRO A 257 -12.86 4.21 -18.78
C PRO A 257 -14.31 4.50 -19.12
N SER A 258 -15.11 3.46 -19.37
CA SER A 258 -16.53 3.61 -19.65
C SER A 258 -17.38 3.96 -18.43
N GLY A 259 -16.85 3.70 -17.22
CA GLY A 259 -17.59 3.84 -15.97
C GLY A 259 -18.77 2.87 -15.81
N ALA A 260 -19.01 2.00 -16.80
CA ALA A 260 -20.11 1.05 -16.78
C ALA A 260 -19.82 -0.19 -15.95
N ASP A 261 -18.54 -0.58 -15.88
CA ASP A 261 -18.09 -1.75 -15.12
C ASP A 261 -17.67 -1.34 -13.70
N PRO A 262 -17.91 -2.20 -12.70
CA PRO A 262 -17.42 -1.95 -11.34
C PRO A 262 -15.89 -1.92 -11.31
N PRO A 263 -15.29 -1.18 -10.37
CA PRO A 263 -13.85 -1.18 -10.18
C PRO A 263 -13.30 -2.58 -9.97
N ARG A 264 -12.19 -2.90 -10.65
CA ARG A 264 -11.51 -4.18 -10.53
C ARG A 264 -10.42 -4.08 -9.46
N LEU A 265 -10.40 -5.04 -8.53
CA LEU A 265 -9.35 -5.19 -7.53
C LEU A 265 -8.34 -6.21 -8.00
N LEU A 266 -7.10 -5.76 -8.25
CA LEU A 266 -5.99 -6.58 -8.71
C LEU A 266 -5.15 -7.04 -7.51
N ASN A 267 -4.93 -8.34 -7.40
CA ASN A 267 -4.09 -8.95 -6.36
C ASN A 267 -3.62 -10.35 -6.82
N TYR A 268 -2.86 -11.04 -5.96
CA TYR A 268 -2.32 -12.36 -6.29
C TYR A 268 -3.39 -13.45 -6.52
N LEU A 269 -4.65 -13.26 -6.06
CA LEU A 269 -5.75 -14.19 -6.31
C LEU A 269 -6.47 -13.90 -7.62
N THR A 270 -6.71 -12.61 -7.91
CA THR A 270 -7.51 -12.19 -9.07
C THR A 270 -6.67 -12.00 -10.33
N SER A 271 -5.39 -11.67 -10.17
CA SER A 271 -4.49 -11.29 -11.26
C SER A 271 -3.04 -11.70 -10.96
N PRO A 272 -2.76 -13.00 -10.69
CA PRO A 272 -1.46 -13.47 -10.21
C PRO A 272 -0.29 -13.13 -11.14
N HIS A 273 -0.52 -13.16 -12.44
CA HIS A 273 0.51 -13.00 -13.47
C HIS A 273 0.66 -11.55 -13.98
N VAL A 274 -0.19 -10.63 -13.53
CA VAL A 274 -0.10 -9.22 -13.93
C VAL A 274 1.13 -8.59 -13.28
N LEU A 275 1.89 -7.82 -14.07
CA LEU A 275 3.02 -7.03 -13.59
C LEU A 275 2.52 -5.86 -12.74
N ILE A 276 3.04 -5.75 -11.52
CA ILE A 276 2.60 -4.76 -10.53
C ILE A 276 2.80 -3.33 -11.02
N TRP A 277 3.91 -3.05 -11.73
CA TRP A 277 4.16 -1.71 -12.26
C TRP A 277 3.10 -1.30 -13.30
N SER A 278 2.62 -2.24 -14.12
CA SER A 278 1.56 -1.96 -15.11
C SER A 278 0.20 -1.70 -14.45
N ALA A 279 -0.08 -2.40 -13.35
CA ALA A 279 -1.27 -2.17 -12.54
C ALA A 279 -1.22 -0.81 -11.83
N ALA A 280 -0.06 -0.42 -11.27
CA ALA A 280 0.14 0.89 -10.66
C ALA A 280 0.04 2.03 -11.69
N LEU A 281 0.58 1.82 -12.91
CA LEU A 281 0.44 2.75 -14.02
C LEU A 281 -1.04 2.94 -14.40
N ALA A 282 -1.78 1.84 -14.58
CA ALA A 282 -3.21 1.88 -14.89
C ALA A 282 -4.00 2.59 -13.78
N SER A 283 -3.71 2.27 -12.50
CA SER A 283 -4.33 2.90 -11.34
C SER A 283 -4.02 4.39 -11.21
N SER A 284 -2.90 4.85 -11.77
CA SER A 284 -2.47 6.26 -11.74
C SER A 284 -2.81 7.04 -13.00
N SER A 285 -3.51 6.41 -13.96
CA SER A 285 -3.86 7.01 -15.25
C SER A 285 -5.09 7.92 -15.13
N LEU A 286 -4.87 9.12 -14.62
CA LEU A 286 -5.92 10.12 -14.43
C LEU A 286 -6.48 10.59 -15.78
N PRO A 287 -7.81 10.52 -16.02
CA PRO A 287 -8.41 10.94 -17.26
C PRO A 287 -8.07 12.39 -17.62
N GLY A 288 -7.64 12.62 -18.85
CA GLY A 288 -7.23 13.95 -19.35
C GLY A 288 -5.80 14.37 -19.00
N VAL A 289 -5.10 13.61 -18.14
CA VAL A 289 -3.68 13.84 -17.81
C VAL A 289 -2.79 12.72 -18.37
N PHE A 290 -3.23 11.48 -18.26
CA PHE A 290 -2.55 10.30 -18.79
C PHE A 290 -3.46 9.51 -19.73
N GLU A 291 -2.88 8.74 -20.65
CA GLU A 291 -3.65 7.79 -21.45
C GLU A 291 -4.08 6.61 -20.57
N ALA A 292 -5.26 6.05 -20.84
CA ALA A 292 -5.68 4.80 -20.22
C ALA A 292 -4.76 3.65 -20.66
N ASN A 293 -4.33 2.83 -19.70
CA ASN A 293 -3.31 1.81 -19.94
C ASN A 293 -3.89 0.40 -19.82
N ARG A 294 -3.32 -0.52 -20.64
CA ARG A 294 -3.65 -1.94 -20.57
C ARG A 294 -2.73 -2.64 -19.57
N LEU A 295 -3.24 -3.66 -18.92
CA LEU A 295 -2.45 -4.49 -18.03
C LEU A 295 -1.50 -5.38 -18.83
N ILE A 296 -0.30 -5.58 -18.29
CA ILE A 296 0.74 -6.43 -18.85
C ILE A 296 0.89 -7.65 -17.95
N VAL A 297 0.92 -8.81 -18.59
CA VAL A 297 1.05 -10.13 -17.96
C VAL A 297 2.42 -10.69 -18.30
N LYS A 298 3.04 -11.37 -17.35
CA LYS A 298 4.29 -12.10 -17.52
C LYS A 298 4.03 -13.59 -17.44
N ASP A 299 4.38 -14.32 -18.50
CA ASP A 299 4.28 -15.78 -18.55
C ASP A 299 5.40 -16.46 -17.75
N ALA A 300 5.29 -17.77 -17.58
CA ALA A 300 6.29 -18.58 -16.87
C ALA A 300 7.67 -18.58 -17.52
N ASP A 301 7.74 -18.33 -18.83
CA ASP A 301 8.99 -18.19 -19.59
C ASP A 301 9.60 -16.78 -19.51
N GLY A 302 8.91 -15.84 -18.84
CA GLY A 302 9.34 -14.46 -18.68
C GLY A 302 8.89 -13.52 -19.81
N THR A 303 8.13 -14.01 -20.80
CA THR A 303 7.60 -13.16 -21.88
C THR A 303 6.48 -12.26 -21.36
N GLU A 304 6.52 -10.99 -21.79
CA GLU A 304 5.53 -9.98 -21.43
C GLU A 304 4.53 -9.80 -22.59
N HIS A 305 3.25 -9.80 -22.27
CA HIS A 305 2.19 -9.51 -23.23
C HIS A 305 1.00 -8.81 -22.57
N TYR A 306 0.14 -8.20 -23.38
CA TYR A 306 -1.07 -7.58 -22.85
C TYR A 306 -2.07 -8.63 -22.36
N GLU A 307 -2.76 -8.37 -21.25
CA GLU A 307 -3.80 -9.24 -20.75
C GLU A 307 -4.87 -9.46 -21.83
N SER A 308 -5.04 -10.72 -22.26
CA SER A 308 -5.94 -11.08 -23.38
C SER A 308 -7.42 -11.01 -23.00
N THR A 309 -7.72 -11.22 -21.72
CA THR A 309 -9.11 -11.23 -21.20
C THR A 309 -9.75 -9.85 -21.23
N SER A 310 -8.95 -8.79 -21.29
CA SER A 310 -9.42 -7.41 -21.31
C SER A 310 -8.79 -6.67 -22.49
N ALA A 311 -9.55 -6.56 -23.57
CA ALA A 311 -9.21 -5.60 -24.64
C ALA A 311 -9.30 -4.14 -24.14
N MET A 312 -9.79 -3.94 -22.90
CA MET A 312 -10.02 -2.66 -22.28
C MET A 312 -8.73 -2.10 -21.68
N ALA A 313 -8.51 -0.83 -21.89
CA ALA A 313 -7.57 -0.05 -21.10
C ALA A 313 -8.22 0.33 -19.76
N PHE A 314 -7.42 0.55 -18.72
CA PHE A 314 -7.89 0.96 -17.40
C PHE A 314 -7.42 2.37 -17.09
N GLN A 315 -8.10 3.00 -16.16
CA GLN A 315 -7.81 4.34 -15.67
C GLN A 315 -7.81 4.38 -14.14
N ASP A 316 -7.53 5.56 -13.58
CA ASP A 316 -7.37 5.80 -12.16
C ASP A 316 -8.51 5.22 -11.32
N GLY A 317 -8.14 4.30 -10.42
CA GLY A 317 -9.07 3.61 -9.54
C GLY A 317 -9.71 4.51 -8.50
N SER A 318 -9.04 5.60 -8.10
CA SER A 318 -9.52 6.53 -7.07
C SER A 318 -10.78 7.30 -7.49
N MET A 319 -11.04 7.36 -8.79
CA MET A 319 -12.24 8.04 -9.33
C MET A 319 -13.56 7.34 -8.97
N THR A 320 -13.54 6.01 -8.84
CA THR A 320 -14.75 5.21 -8.63
C THR A 320 -14.76 4.51 -7.27
N ALA A 321 -13.61 3.99 -6.83
CA ALA A 321 -13.43 3.33 -5.53
C ALA A 321 -12.01 3.53 -5.04
N ASP A 322 -11.78 4.63 -4.31
CA ASP A 322 -10.46 4.95 -3.75
C ASP A 322 -10.01 3.91 -2.71
N LEU A 323 -10.94 3.50 -1.85
CA LEU A 323 -10.66 2.55 -0.77
C LEU A 323 -11.61 1.35 -0.87
N PRO A 324 -11.19 0.20 -1.41
CA PRO A 324 -12.04 -0.96 -1.68
C PRO A 324 -12.29 -1.81 -0.41
N MET A 325 -12.78 -1.19 0.67
CA MET A 325 -12.92 -1.84 1.99
C MET A 325 -13.84 -3.05 1.96
N GLN A 326 -14.97 -2.96 1.25
CA GLN A 326 -15.95 -4.06 1.17
C GLN A 326 -15.34 -5.27 0.48
N GLN A 327 -14.72 -5.09 -0.71
CA GLN A 327 -14.10 -6.19 -1.44
C GLN A 327 -12.98 -6.85 -0.63
N LEU A 328 -12.17 -6.06 0.09
CA LEU A 328 -11.12 -6.58 0.96
C LEU A 328 -11.69 -7.35 2.15
N SER A 329 -12.78 -6.89 2.74
CA SER A 329 -13.46 -7.59 3.83
C SER A 329 -13.94 -8.97 3.36
N GLU A 330 -14.56 -9.03 2.20
CA GLU A 330 -15.10 -10.27 1.63
C GLU A 330 -13.99 -11.25 1.21
N MET A 331 -12.92 -10.77 0.56
CA MET A 331 -11.87 -11.62 0.02
C MET A 331 -10.88 -12.12 1.09
N PHE A 332 -10.52 -11.28 2.06
CA PHE A 332 -9.42 -11.55 3.00
C PHE A 332 -9.84 -11.56 4.46
N ASN A 333 -11.14 -11.50 4.74
CA ASN A 333 -11.68 -11.40 6.10
C ASN A 333 -11.09 -10.20 6.88
N ILE A 334 -11.06 -9.03 6.23
CA ILE A 334 -10.61 -7.79 6.85
C ILE A 334 -11.77 -7.15 7.60
N ASN A 335 -11.59 -6.92 8.89
CA ASN A 335 -12.56 -6.23 9.74
C ASN A 335 -11.95 -5.01 10.46
N HIS A 336 -10.71 -4.67 10.14
CA HIS A 336 -10.03 -3.50 10.67
C HIS A 336 -9.16 -2.85 9.59
N PHE A 337 -9.32 -1.54 9.41
CA PHE A 337 -8.62 -0.77 8.39
C PHE A 337 -7.81 0.36 9.02
N LEU A 338 -6.53 0.42 8.68
CA LEU A 338 -5.68 1.58 8.88
C LEU A 338 -5.64 2.33 7.55
N VAL A 339 -6.14 3.55 7.54
CA VAL A 339 -6.23 4.34 6.31
C VAL A 339 -5.30 5.55 6.40
N SER A 340 -4.39 5.65 5.43
CA SER A 340 -3.62 6.85 5.18
C SER A 340 -4.29 7.62 4.05
N GLN A 341 -4.94 8.74 4.37
CA GLN A 341 -5.66 9.56 3.41
C GLN A 341 -4.99 10.92 3.26
N VAL A 342 -4.66 11.30 2.04
CA VAL A 342 -3.95 12.56 1.71
C VAL A 342 -4.77 13.50 0.84
N SER A 343 -5.90 13.05 0.30
CA SER A 343 -6.88 13.90 -0.38
C SER A 343 -8.15 13.99 0.46
N ASN A 344 -8.68 15.19 0.61
CA ASN A 344 -10.05 15.33 1.10
C ASN A 344 -10.97 14.92 -0.04
N CYS A 345 -11.66 13.80 0.11
CA CYS A 345 -12.85 13.55 -0.68
C CYS A 345 -13.89 14.60 -0.26
N ILE A 346 -14.11 15.57 -1.14
CA ILE A 346 -15.22 16.52 -1.02
C ILE A 346 -16.46 15.85 -1.61
#